data_e288c9eb4054ad407a176e6d4ab21db8
#
_entry.id   e288c9eb4054ad407a176e6d4ab21db8
#
_cell.length_a   1.000
_cell.length_b   1.000
_cell.length_c   1.000
_cell.angle_alpha   90.00
_cell.angle_beta   90.00
_cell.angle_gamma   90.00
#
_symmetry.space_group_name_H-M   'P 1'
#
loop_
_entity.id
_entity.type
_entity.pdbx_description
1 polymer ?
#
loop_
_entity_poly.entity_id
_entity_poly.type
_entity_poly.pdbx_seq_one_letter_code
_entity_poly.pdbx_strand_id
1 'polypeptide(L)'
;MEDYKTEIINKICYTDLVYERINKKLNLQLPKDEIEKMIHQIIEETDKTEFRKAGKNIYITNKHRNVRLTINAYTNRIITADRLKNKTSALVN
;
A
#
# COMPACT_ATOMS: atom_id res chain seq x y z
N MET A 1 -22.39 2.67 4.12
CA MET A 1 -21.35 2.41 3.12
C MET A 1 -19.98 2.57 3.75
N GLU A 2 -19.14 1.59 3.59
CA GLU A 2 -17.85 1.63 4.23
C GLU A 2 -16.87 2.49 3.47
N ASP A 3 -16.15 3.30 4.22
CA ASP A 3 -15.12 4.15 3.64
C ASP A 3 -13.78 3.68 4.20
N TYR A 4 -13.20 2.70 3.56
CA TYR A 4 -11.93 2.16 4.00
C TYR A 4 -10.82 3.20 3.97
N LYS A 5 -10.90 4.13 3.02
CA LYS A 5 -9.85 5.11 2.86
C LYS A 5 -9.75 6.02 4.09
N THR A 6 -10.87 6.56 4.55
CA THR A 6 -10.87 7.45 5.71
C THR A 6 -10.38 6.71 6.95
N GLU A 7 -10.86 5.50 7.15
CA GLU A 7 -10.46 4.73 8.31
C GLU A 7 -8.95 4.43 8.29
N ILE A 8 -8.45 3.99 7.13
CA ILE A 8 -7.05 3.64 7.03
C ILE A 8 -6.15 4.85 7.23
N ILE A 9 -6.48 5.98 6.61
CA ILE A 9 -5.69 7.19 6.78
C ILE A 9 -5.56 7.55 8.26
N ASN A 10 -6.63 7.38 9.02
CA ASN A 10 -6.64 7.77 10.44
C ASN A 10 -5.99 6.75 11.36
N LYS A 11 -5.98 5.48 10.96
CA LYS A 11 -5.61 4.40 11.87
C LYS A 11 -4.44 3.54 11.42
N ILE A 12 -3.89 3.79 10.24
CA ILE A 12 -2.81 2.94 9.72
C ILE A 12 -1.66 2.89 10.71
N CYS A 13 -1.13 1.70 10.91
CA CYS A 13 0.01 1.52 11.80
C CYS A 13 1.03 0.60 11.16
N TYR A 14 2.25 0.66 11.70
CA TYR A 14 3.40 0.01 11.14
C TYR A 14 4.09 -0.82 12.21
N THR A 15 4.58 -2.01 11.81
CA THR A 15 5.41 -2.80 12.70
C THR A 15 6.87 -2.57 12.34
N ASP A 16 7.76 -2.93 13.24
CA ASP A 16 9.19 -2.67 13.00
C ASP A 16 9.70 -3.33 11.73
N LEU A 17 9.22 -4.52 11.44
CA LEU A 17 9.72 -5.27 10.29
C LEU A 17 9.16 -4.81 8.95
N VAL A 18 8.06 -4.07 8.96
CA VAL A 18 7.42 -3.73 7.71
C VAL A 18 8.23 -2.70 6.91
N TYR A 19 8.97 -1.84 7.61
CA TYR A 19 9.77 -0.83 6.91
C TYR A 19 10.82 -1.48 6.01
N GLU A 20 11.50 -2.49 6.52
CA GLU A 20 12.48 -3.21 5.71
C GLU A 20 11.80 -3.94 4.55
N ARG A 21 10.65 -4.53 4.82
CA ARG A 21 9.91 -5.25 3.78
C ARG A 21 9.52 -4.31 2.65
N ILE A 22 8.99 -3.14 2.98
CA ILE A 22 8.59 -2.16 1.97
C ILE A 22 9.78 -1.70 1.16
N ASN A 23 10.88 -1.37 1.83
CA ASN A 23 12.08 -0.96 1.11
C ASN A 23 12.56 -2.05 0.15
N LYS A 24 12.57 -3.29 0.62
CA LYS A 24 13.02 -4.40 -0.20
C LYS A 24 12.10 -4.62 -1.39
N LYS A 25 10.79 -4.63 -1.15
CA LYS A 25 9.82 -4.91 -2.20
C LYS A 25 9.78 -3.82 -3.25
N LEU A 26 9.95 -2.58 -2.84
CA LEU A 26 9.91 -1.45 -3.76
C LEU A 26 11.29 -1.01 -4.23
N ASN A 27 12.33 -1.70 -3.78
CA ASN A 27 13.71 -1.41 -4.14
C ASN A 27 14.09 0.02 -3.74
N LEU A 28 13.81 0.37 -2.48
CA LEU A 28 14.09 1.68 -1.92
C LEU A 28 14.97 1.55 -0.70
N GLN A 29 15.49 2.68 -0.24
CA GLN A 29 16.31 2.73 0.97
C GLN A 29 15.94 3.98 1.76
N LEU A 30 14.68 4.04 2.17
CA LEU A 30 14.15 5.20 2.87
C LEU A 30 14.12 4.98 4.38
N PRO A 31 14.35 6.04 5.17
CA PRO A 31 14.15 5.93 6.62
C PRO A 31 12.67 5.78 6.95
N LYS A 32 12.38 5.39 8.17
CA LYS A 32 11.01 5.07 8.58
C LYS A 32 10.02 6.18 8.32
N ASP A 33 10.39 7.42 8.69
CA ASP A 33 9.48 8.54 8.52
C ASP A 33 9.18 8.83 7.05
N GLU A 34 10.15 8.62 6.17
CA GLU A 34 9.92 8.81 4.74
C GLU A 34 9.03 7.71 4.16
N ILE A 35 9.16 6.49 4.67
CA ILE A 35 8.28 5.41 4.26
C ILE A 35 6.85 5.74 4.66
N GLU A 36 6.65 6.22 5.89
CA GLU A 36 5.30 6.56 6.34
C GLU A 36 4.70 7.68 5.52
N LYS A 37 5.50 8.69 5.18
CA LYS A 37 5.02 9.77 4.31
C LYS A 37 4.62 9.27 2.94
N MET A 38 5.45 8.42 2.37
CA MET A 38 5.18 7.85 1.05
C MET A 38 3.90 7.04 1.05
N ILE A 39 3.76 6.16 2.04
CA ILE A 39 2.58 5.31 2.14
C ILE A 39 1.33 6.17 2.33
N HIS A 40 1.41 7.17 3.18
CA HIS A 40 0.28 8.06 3.43
C HIS A 40 -0.13 8.79 2.16
N GLN A 41 0.84 9.27 1.39
CA GLN A 41 0.55 9.94 0.12
C GLN A 41 -0.09 9.00 -0.89
N ILE A 42 0.39 7.76 -0.95
CA ILE A 42 -0.20 6.77 -1.85
C ILE A 42 -1.67 6.55 -1.49
N ILE A 43 -1.96 6.43 -0.21
CA ILE A 43 -3.33 6.20 0.23
C ILE A 43 -4.20 7.40 -0.09
N GLU A 44 -3.69 8.61 0.18
CA GLU A 44 -4.47 9.81 -0.06
C GLU A 44 -4.79 10.04 -1.52
N GLU A 45 -3.85 9.75 -2.40
CA GLU A 45 -4.08 10.03 -3.81
C GLU A 45 -4.82 8.91 -4.53
N THR A 46 -5.01 7.75 -3.89
CA THR A 46 -5.70 6.62 -4.52
C THR A 46 -7.20 6.79 -4.34
N ASP A 47 -7.94 6.65 -5.43
CA ASP A 47 -9.38 6.76 -5.39
C ASP A 47 -9.95 5.64 -4.52
N LYS A 48 -10.98 5.97 -3.73
CA LYS A 48 -11.57 4.99 -2.83
C LYS A 48 -12.15 3.78 -3.54
N THR A 49 -12.46 3.90 -4.82
CA THR A 49 -12.94 2.76 -5.60
C THR A 49 -11.87 1.71 -5.81
N GLU A 50 -10.60 2.05 -5.57
CA GLU A 50 -9.50 1.12 -5.71
C GLU A 50 -9.12 0.45 -4.40
N PHE A 51 -9.93 0.62 -3.37
CA PHE A 51 -9.75 -0.05 -2.09
C PHE A 51 -10.67 -1.26 -2.05
N ARG A 52 -10.09 -2.46 -2.07
CA ARG A 52 -10.88 -3.69 -2.11
C ARG A 52 -10.58 -4.60 -0.93
N LYS A 53 -11.63 -4.94 -0.19
CA LYS A 53 -11.48 -5.89 0.91
C LYS A 53 -11.63 -7.30 0.37
N ALA A 54 -10.69 -8.17 0.72
CA ALA A 54 -10.76 -9.59 0.38
C ALA A 54 -10.28 -10.36 1.60
N GLY A 55 -11.17 -11.14 2.20
CA GLY A 55 -10.86 -11.82 3.44
C GLY A 55 -10.61 -10.81 4.55
N LYS A 56 -9.48 -10.91 5.19
CA LYS A 56 -9.13 -10.02 6.29
C LYS A 56 -8.23 -8.85 5.85
N ASN A 57 -7.97 -8.73 4.56
CA ASN A 57 -7.08 -7.69 4.06
C ASN A 57 -7.81 -6.71 3.16
N ILE A 58 -7.29 -5.49 3.13
CA ILE A 58 -7.72 -4.48 2.18
C ILE A 58 -6.55 -4.23 1.24
N TYR A 59 -6.82 -4.31 -0.06
CA TYR A 59 -5.82 -4.08 -1.10
C TYR A 59 -6.07 -2.73 -1.73
N ILE A 60 -5.04 -1.90 -1.75
CA ILE A 60 -5.12 -0.55 -2.30
C ILE A 60 -4.24 -0.52 -3.53
N THR A 61 -4.85 -0.38 -4.70
CA THR A 61 -4.13 -0.41 -5.96
C THR A 61 -3.96 0.99 -6.50
N ASN A 62 -2.73 1.46 -6.61
CA ASN A 62 -2.43 2.76 -7.19
C ASN A 62 -1.68 2.53 -8.50
N LYS A 63 -2.42 2.62 -9.60
CA LYS A 63 -1.83 2.35 -10.91
C LYS A 63 -0.86 3.44 -11.35
N HIS A 64 -1.10 4.66 -10.91
CA HIS A 64 -0.24 5.77 -11.25
C HIS A 64 1.17 5.55 -10.71
N ARG A 65 1.28 5.06 -9.49
CA ARG A 65 2.57 4.76 -8.87
C ARG A 65 3.02 3.34 -9.09
N ASN A 66 2.19 2.52 -9.70
CA ASN A 66 2.51 1.13 -9.99
C ASN A 66 2.77 0.33 -8.72
N VAL A 67 1.89 0.53 -7.74
CA VAL A 67 2.10 -0.08 -6.42
C VAL A 67 0.76 -0.56 -5.86
N ARG A 68 0.80 -1.63 -5.07
CA ARG A 68 -0.36 -2.10 -4.34
C ARG A 68 0.02 -2.26 -2.87
N LEU A 69 -0.79 -1.68 -2.00
CA LEU A 69 -0.61 -1.81 -0.57
C LEU A 69 -1.56 -2.87 -0.04
N THR A 70 -1.11 -3.63 0.95
CA THR A 70 -1.94 -4.62 1.63
C THR A 70 -2.03 -4.21 3.10
N ILE A 71 -3.25 -4.05 3.59
CA ILE A 71 -3.48 -3.60 4.96
C ILE A 71 -4.45 -4.55 5.63
N ASN A 72 -4.17 -4.95 6.86
CA ASN A 72 -5.08 -5.81 7.60
C ASN A 72 -6.31 -4.99 8.00
N ALA A 73 -7.49 -5.49 7.63
CA ALA A 73 -8.73 -4.74 7.82
C ALA A 73 -9.13 -4.60 9.28
N TYR A 74 -8.65 -5.48 10.15
CA TYR A 74 -9.05 -5.47 11.55
C TYR A 74 -8.08 -4.70 12.43
N THR A 75 -6.82 -4.69 12.08
CA THR A 75 -5.80 -4.04 12.91
C THR A 75 -5.27 -2.77 12.28
N ASN A 76 -5.58 -2.50 11.03
CA ASN A 76 -5.07 -1.37 10.26
C ASN A 76 -3.54 -1.38 10.13
N ARG A 77 -2.93 -2.54 10.30
CA ARG A 77 -1.49 -2.68 10.07
C ARG A 77 -1.22 -2.84 8.59
N ILE A 78 -0.26 -2.09 8.09
CA ILE A 78 0.20 -2.34 6.74
C ILE A 78 1.05 -3.63 6.74
N ILE A 79 0.73 -4.52 5.82
CA ILE A 79 1.38 -5.82 5.71
C ILE A 79 2.55 -5.75 4.74
N THR A 80 2.32 -5.12 3.60
CA THR A 80 3.35 -5.03 2.57
C THR A 80 2.94 -4.02 1.51
N ALA A 81 3.91 -3.62 0.70
CA ALA A 81 3.69 -2.84 -0.50
C ALA A 81 4.43 -3.54 -1.62
N ASP A 82 3.76 -3.77 -2.73
CA ASP A 82 4.33 -4.51 -3.84
C ASP A 82 4.20 -3.72 -5.13
N ARG A 83 5.14 -3.92 -6.04
CA ARG A 83 5.01 -3.39 -7.39
C ARG A 83 3.93 -4.16 -8.12
N LEU A 84 3.11 -3.46 -8.88
CA LEU A 84 2.13 -4.13 -9.72
C LEU A 84 2.85 -4.79 -10.87
N LYS A 85 2.36 -5.95 -11.28
CA LYS A 85 2.90 -6.58 -12.46
C LYS A 85 2.41 -5.81 -13.68
N ASN A 86 3.34 -5.43 -14.50
CA ASN A 86 3.03 -4.65 -15.68
C ASN A 86 3.09 -5.57 -16.89
N LYS A 87 1.92 -5.95 -17.41
CA LYS A 87 1.89 -6.84 -18.56
C LYS A 87 2.54 -6.22 -19.77
N THR A 88 2.40 -4.93 -19.90
CA THR A 88 3.01 -4.25 -21.03
C THR A 88 4.52 -4.39 -21.01
N SER A 89 5.10 -4.22 -19.85
CA SER A 89 6.52 -4.42 -19.74
C SER A 89 6.91 -5.82 -20.09
N ALA A 90 6.14 -6.78 -19.69
CA ALA A 90 6.46 -8.16 -19.97
C ALA A 90 6.37 -8.47 -21.46
N LEU A 91 5.51 -7.75 -22.14
CA LEU A 91 5.29 -8.03 -23.55
C LEU A 91 6.26 -7.34 -24.46
N VAL A 92 6.86 -6.32 -23.98
CA VAL A 92 7.69 -5.51 -24.82
C VAL A 92 8.94 -6.15 -25.23
N ASN A 93 9.33 -7.04 -24.48
CA ASN A 93 10.48 -7.69 -24.81
C ASN A 93 10.66 -8.51 -25.72
#